data_d1482d657fe5e87794085b221b3e4718
#
_entry.id   d1482d657fe5e87794085b221b3e4718
#
_cell.length_a   1.000
_cell.length_b   1.000
_cell.length_c   1.000
_cell.angle_alpha   90.00
_cell.angle_beta   90.00
_cell.angle_gamma   90.00
#
_symmetry.space_group_name_H-M   'P 1'
#
loop_
_entity.id
_entity.type
_entity.pdbx_description
1 polymer ?
#
loop_
_entity_poly.entity_id
_entity_poly.type
_entity_poly.pdbx_seq_one_letter_code
_entity_poly.pdbx_strand_id
1 'polypeptide(L)'
;MPSADEHQPRRFHGTSFALQDVRLDGVEFTRCQFGAGCRLIFAGEALPTFTECEIAEDVEFVLAGAAKLTFEFLSAFYHGSGKGGADTVDALFQQLRDGRFE
;
A
#
# COMPACT_ATOMS: atom_id res chain seq x y z
N MET A 1 14.56 27.78 -4.96
CA MET A 1 13.57 27.73 -3.88
C MET A 1 12.98 26.33 -3.77
N PRO A 2 13.12 25.71 -2.64
CA PRO A 2 12.52 24.40 -2.51
C PRO A 2 11.01 24.49 -2.55
N SER A 3 10.40 23.48 -3.13
CA SER A 3 8.96 23.40 -3.16
C SER A 3 8.44 22.94 -1.80
N ALA A 4 7.15 23.07 -1.58
CA ALA A 4 6.55 22.59 -0.36
C ALA A 4 6.78 21.10 -0.19
N ASP A 5 6.86 20.38 -1.29
CA ASP A 5 7.06 18.92 -1.23
C ASP A 5 8.41 18.56 -0.66
N GLU A 6 9.39 19.42 -0.85
CA GLU A 6 10.73 19.15 -0.33
C GLU A 6 10.78 19.25 1.16
N HIS A 7 9.78 19.89 1.76
CA HIS A 7 9.71 20.05 3.20
C HIS A 7 8.83 19.02 3.86
N GLN A 8 8.10 18.25 3.07
CA GLN A 8 7.26 17.21 3.64
C GLN A 8 8.11 16.05 4.13
N PRO A 9 7.81 15.54 5.33
CA PRO A 9 8.57 14.40 5.82
C PRO A 9 8.37 13.21 4.88
N ARG A 10 9.48 12.65 4.46
CA ARG A 10 9.47 11.41 3.71
C ARG A 10 9.93 10.26 4.55
N ARG A 11 10.15 10.51 5.82
CA ARG A 11 10.55 9.53 6.79
C ARG A 11 9.85 9.82 8.10
N PHE A 12 9.31 8.79 8.68
CA PHE A 12 8.73 8.87 10.01
C PHE A 12 9.40 7.84 10.88
N HIS A 13 9.78 8.24 12.06
CA HIS A 13 10.47 7.35 13.00
C HIS A 13 9.76 7.42 14.35
N GLY A 14 9.22 6.28 14.79
CA GLY A 14 8.58 6.23 16.09
C GLY A 14 7.29 7.01 16.17
N THR A 15 6.65 7.25 15.03
CA THR A 15 5.44 8.08 14.97
C THR A 15 4.20 7.20 15.09
N SER A 16 3.21 7.72 15.81
CA SER A 16 1.91 7.05 15.94
C SER A 16 0.87 7.83 15.16
N PHE A 17 0.11 7.11 14.33
CA PHE A 17 -0.95 7.69 13.52
C PHE A 17 -2.28 7.14 13.99
N ALA A 18 -3.29 8.00 14.02
CA ALA A 18 -4.64 7.57 14.40
C ALA A 18 -5.65 8.53 13.80
N LEU A 19 -6.78 7.97 13.36
CA LEU A 19 -7.92 8.75 12.88
C LEU A 19 -7.55 9.71 11.75
N GLN A 20 -6.70 9.26 10.82
CA GLN A 20 -6.25 10.13 9.75
C GLN A 20 -5.87 9.32 8.52
N ASP A 21 -5.81 10.03 7.41
CA ASP A 21 -5.33 9.46 6.17
C ASP A 21 -3.81 9.58 6.12
N VAL A 22 -3.14 8.52 5.74
CA VAL A 22 -1.69 8.49 5.63
C VAL A 22 -1.33 8.12 4.20
N ARG A 23 -0.62 9.00 3.52
CA ARG A 23 -0.14 8.72 2.17
C ARG A 23 1.14 7.93 2.26
N LEU A 24 1.17 6.83 1.52
CA LEU A 24 2.29 5.89 1.63
C LEU A 24 3.37 6.09 0.58
N ASP A 25 3.02 6.66 -0.57
CA ASP A 25 3.93 6.68 -1.71
C ASP A 25 5.27 7.33 -1.37
N GLY A 26 6.35 6.55 -1.53
CA GLY A 26 7.70 7.07 -1.36
C GLY A 26 8.10 7.42 0.06
N VAL A 27 7.37 6.97 1.05
CA VAL A 27 7.63 7.32 2.44
C VAL A 27 8.28 6.14 3.17
N GLU A 28 9.23 6.43 4.04
CA GLU A 28 9.87 5.43 4.90
C GLU A 28 9.28 5.53 6.30
N PHE A 29 8.77 4.42 6.79
CA PHE A 29 8.23 4.35 8.14
C PHE A 29 9.09 3.39 8.96
N THR A 30 9.64 3.88 10.06
CA THR A 30 10.46 3.06 10.96
C THR A 30 9.87 3.12 12.34
N ARG A 31 9.52 1.97 12.90
CA ARG A 31 8.96 1.84 14.24
C ARG A 31 7.73 2.70 14.43
N CYS A 32 6.93 2.80 13.39
CA CYS A 32 5.71 3.57 13.43
C CYS A 32 4.54 2.68 13.79
N GLN A 33 3.48 3.30 14.31
CA GLN A 33 2.26 2.58 14.66
C GLN A 33 1.10 3.23 13.93
N PHE A 34 0.29 2.41 13.31
CA PHE A 34 -0.91 2.87 12.61
C PHE A 34 -2.11 2.34 13.37
N GLY A 35 -2.75 3.23 14.11
CA GLY A 35 -3.83 2.85 15.01
C GLY A 35 -5.20 2.94 14.38
N ALA A 36 -6.20 2.79 15.21
CA ALA A 36 -7.57 2.74 14.76
C ALA A 36 -7.97 4.00 13.99
N GLY A 37 -8.77 3.80 12.95
CA GLY A 37 -9.28 4.92 12.19
C GLY A 37 -8.34 5.47 11.14
N CYS A 38 -7.16 4.89 10.97
CA CYS A 38 -6.26 5.30 9.92
C CYS A 38 -6.68 4.72 8.59
N ARG A 39 -6.46 5.48 7.53
CA ARG A 39 -6.57 4.98 6.18
C ARG A 39 -5.24 5.13 5.51
N LEU A 40 -4.68 4.02 5.05
CA LEU A 40 -3.38 4.00 4.37
C LEU A 40 -3.64 4.06 2.87
N ILE A 41 -3.17 5.12 2.23
CA ILE A 41 -3.49 5.39 0.83
C ILE A 41 -2.25 5.19 -0.02
N PHE A 42 -2.35 4.28 -0.97
CA PHE A 42 -1.27 4.00 -1.91
C PHE A 42 -1.74 4.30 -3.32
N ALA A 43 -1.05 5.23 -3.99
CA ALA A 43 -1.44 5.65 -5.34
C ALA A 43 -0.62 4.98 -6.44
N GLY A 44 0.37 4.19 -6.09
CA GLY A 44 1.15 3.46 -7.08
C GLY A 44 2.26 4.27 -7.73
N GLU A 45 2.69 5.35 -7.09
CA GLU A 45 3.73 6.21 -7.66
C GLU A 45 5.13 5.81 -7.19
N ALA A 46 5.26 5.41 -5.94
CA ALA A 46 6.55 4.99 -5.38
C ALA A 46 6.28 4.09 -4.20
N LEU A 47 7.14 3.10 -4.03
CA LEU A 47 6.94 2.13 -2.95
C LEU A 47 7.27 2.73 -1.60
N PRO A 48 6.43 2.49 -0.61
CA PRO A 48 6.78 2.82 0.77
C PRO A 48 7.66 1.74 1.37
N THR A 49 8.31 2.07 2.49
CA THR A 49 9.09 1.10 3.26
C THR A 49 8.56 1.06 4.67
N PHE A 50 8.38 -0.13 5.19
CA PHE A 50 7.94 -0.33 6.57
C PHE A 50 8.96 -1.16 7.30
N THR A 51 9.53 -0.58 8.37
CA THR A 51 10.52 -1.29 9.18
C THR A 51 10.04 -1.29 10.61
N GLU A 52 9.78 -2.49 11.14
CA GLU A 52 9.34 -2.67 12.52
C GLU A 52 8.11 -1.83 12.85
N CYS A 53 7.15 -1.80 11.93
CA CYS A 53 5.93 -1.05 12.12
C CYS A 53 4.80 -1.98 12.55
N GLU A 54 3.81 -1.41 13.24
CA GLU A 54 2.63 -2.15 13.66
C GLU A 54 1.40 -1.50 13.06
N ILE A 55 0.51 -2.33 12.54
CA ILE A 55 -0.72 -1.86 11.91
C ILE A 55 -1.89 -2.54 12.61
N ALA A 56 -2.80 -1.73 13.14
CA ALA A 56 -3.98 -2.24 13.83
C ALA A 56 -4.89 -2.97 12.85
N GLU A 57 -5.71 -3.87 13.38
CA GLU A 57 -6.54 -4.70 12.53
C GLU A 57 -7.63 -3.93 11.80
N ASP A 58 -8.05 -2.80 12.35
CA ASP A 58 -9.13 -2.02 11.77
C ASP A 58 -8.64 -0.87 10.90
N VAL A 59 -7.38 -0.88 10.51
CA VAL A 59 -6.85 0.09 9.57
C VAL A 59 -7.35 -0.24 8.17
N GLU A 60 -7.80 0.79 7.46
CA GLU A 60 -8.32 0.61 6.11
C GLU A 60 -7.20 0.87 5.09
N PHE A 61 -7.13 0.02 4.08
CA PHE A 61 -6.16 0.17 3.01
C PHE A 61 -6.86 0.66 1.76
N VAL A 62 -6.43 1.80 1.23
CA VAL A 62 -7.09 2.44 0.09
C VAL A 62 -6.14 2.48 -1.09
N LEU A 63 -6.57 1.97 -2.22
CA LEU A 63 -5.81 2.04 -3.45
C LEU A 63 -6.36 3.17 -4.30
N ALA A 64 -5.47 4.03 -4.78
CA ALA A 64 -5.84 5.19 -5.58
C ALA A 64 -4.95 5.23 -6.82
N GLY A 65 -5.29 6.10 -7.76
CA GLY A 65 -4.47 6.32 -8.95
C GLY A 65 -4.09 5.04 -9.68
N ALA A 66 -2.82 4.90 -9.99
CA ALA A 66 -2.32 3.73 -10.73
C ALA A 66 -2.52 2.43 -9.97
N ALA A 67 -2.42 2.48 -8.65
CA ALA A 67 -2.63 1.28 -7.84
C ALA A 67 -4.07 0.81 -7.94
N LYS A 68 -5.02 1.73 -7.94
CA LYS A 68 -6.42 1.38 -8.09
C LYS A 68 -6.69 0.77 -9.45
N LEU A 69 -6.09 1.35 -10.48
CA LEU A 69 -6.26 0.85 -11.84
C LEU A 69 -5.74 -0.58 -11.96
N THR A 70 -4.58 -0.83 -11.37
CA THR A 70 -4.01 -2.18 -11.40
C THR A 70 -4.92 -3.16 -10.69
N PHE A 71 -5.46 -2.78 -9.56
CA PHE A 71 -6.34 -3.65 -8.80
C PHE A 71 -7.63 -3.94 -9.59
N GLU A 72 -8.17 -2.91 -10.26
CA GLU A 72 -9.36 -3.10 -11.09
C GLU A 72 -9.07 -4.02 -12.26
N PHE A 73 -7.87 -3.91 -12.84
CA PHE A 73 -7.48 -4.82 -13.90
C PHE A 73 -7.43 -6.27 -13.39
N LEU A 74 -6.82 -6.48 -12.25
CA LEU A 74 -6.71 -7.83 -11.69
C LEU A 74 -8.10 -8.40 -11.40
N SER A 75 -9.00 -7.57 -10.91
CA SER A 75 -10.36 -8.01 -10.64
C SER A 75 -11.08 -8.42 -11.92
N ALA A 76 -10.97 -7.60 -12.96
CA ALA A 76 -11.60 -7.89 -14.24
C ALA A 76 -11.02 -9.17 -14.84
N PHE A 77 -9.72 -9.34 -14.74
CA PHE A 77 -9.05 -10.52 -15.26
C PHE A 77 -9.47 -11.77 -14.52
N TYR A 78 -9.58 -11.65 -13.20
CA TYR A 78 -10.00 -12.76 -12.36
C TYR A 78 -11.40 -13.25 -12.73
N HIS A 79 -12.31 -12.32 -12.93
CA HIS A 79 -13.72 -12.66 -13.15
C HIS A 79 -14.06 -12.88 -14.61
N GLY A 80 -13.29 -12.33 -15.53
CA GLY A 80 -13.66 -12.33 -16.94
C GLY A 80 -12.87 -13.31 -17.81
N SER A 81 -11.89 -13.99 -17.28
CA SER A 81 -10.99 -14.83 -18.09
C SER A 81 -11.08 -16.30 -17.73
N GLY A 82 -12.16 -16.70 -17.08
CA GLY A 82 -12.39 -18.10 -16.75
C GLY A 82 -11.43 -18.61 -15.69
N LYS A 83 -11.29 -19.92 -15.63
CA LYS A 83 -10.48 -20.55 -14.60
C LYS A 83 -9.01 -20.18 -14.74
N GLY A 84 -8.52 -20.05 -15.99
CA GLY A 84 -7.12 -19.68 -16.21
C GLY A 84 -6.79 -18.31 -15.66
N GLY A 85 -7.72 -17.34 -15.81
CA GLY A 85 -7.52 -16.02 -15.26
C GLY A 85 -7.49 -16.03 -13.74
N ALA A 86 -8.43 -16.75 -13.13
CA ALA A 86 -8.46 -16.85 -11.67
C ALA A 86 -7.20 -17.51 -11.15
N ASP A 87 -6.75 -18.61 -11.78
CA ASP A 87 -5.55 -19.30 -11.34
C ASP A 87 -4.32 -18.42 -11.45
N THR A 88 -4.25 -17.60 -12.51
CA THR A 88 -3.12 -16.69 -12.70
C THR A 88 -3.06 -15.64 -11.60
N VAL A 89 -4.20 -15.07 -11.24
CA VAL A 89 -4.24 -14.06 -10.18
C VAL A 89 -3.92 -14.71 -8.83
N ASP A 90 -4.44 -15.91 -8.59
CA ASP A 90 -4.12 -16.61 -7.34
C ASP A 90 -2.62 -16.89 -7.23
N ALA A 91 -1.98 -17.24 -8.34
CA ALA A 91 -0.54 -17.46 -8.35
C ALA A 91 0.23 -16.18 -8.04
N LEU A 92 -0.27 -15.05 -8.55
CA LEU A 92 0.35 -13.76 -8.26
C LEU A 92 0.27 -13.43 -6.77
N PHE A 93 -0.89 -13.66 -6.17
CA PHE A 93 -1.02 -13.41 -4.74
C PHE A 93 -0.19 -14.37 -3.91
N GLN A 94 0.01 -15.59 -4.41
CA GLN A 94 0.90 -16.54 -3.73
C GLN A 94 2.34 -16.02 -3.75
N GLN A 95 2.78 -15.45 -4.87
CA GLN A 95 4.10 -14.83 -4.94
C GLN A 95 4.22 -13.69 -3.95
N LEU A 96 3.16 -12.91 -3.80
CA LEU A 96 3.14 -11.83 -2.84
C LEU A 96 3.35 -12.35 -1.42
N ARG A 97 2.63 -13.41 -1.06
CA ARG A 97 2.74 -13.99 0.28
C ARG A 97 4.12 -14.59 0.51
N ASP A 98 4.71 -15.14 -0.52
CA ASP A 98 6.04 -15.76 -0.42
C ASP A 98 7.16 -14.73 -0.48
N GLY A 99 6.84 -13.48 -0.84
CA GLY A 99 7.84 -12.44 -0.97
C GLY A 99 8.74 -12.61 -2.18
N ARG A 100 8.27 -13.36 -3.19
CA ARG A 100 9.05 -13.58 -4.40
C ARG A 100 8.52 -12.72 -5.53
N PHE A 101 9.31 -11.77 -5.93
CA PHE A 101 8.97 -10.87 -7.04
C PHE A 101 10.04 -11.00 -8.12
N GLU A 102 9.58 -11.16 -9.35
CA GLU A 102 10.49 -11.27 -10.47
C GLU A 102 10.14 -10.37 -11.58
#